data_10e38d5a9401ebfac722be832e9de31c
#
_entry.id   10e38d5a9401ebfac722be832e9de31c
#
_cell.length_a   1.000
_cell.length_b   1.000
_cell.length_c   1.000
_cell.angle_alpha   90.00
_cell.angle_beta   90.00
_cell.angle_gamma   90.00
#
_symmetry.space_group_name_H-M   'P 1'
#
loop_
_entity.id
_entity.type
_entity.pdbx_description
1 polymer ?
#
loop_
_entity_poly.entity_id
_entity_poly.type
_entity_poly.pdbx_seq_one_letter_code
_entity_poly.pdbx_strand_id
1 'polypeptide(L)'
;MRKFLREKSSYIILICILLIQIIFMIFYCDMKKGYFVDEVWSYGLANSYYHAQIWEDGALDNPEISPEIFKDYLTVNKGETFKFGSVIYNQTHDSHPPLFYMVLHAISSCFPGQFSKWFGLIPNLLYYAITIVFLYKISRLIKKDKYFAFFPILFFGFSIAAVNMVTYIRMYMLLTMWCTIFAYEHLSIMATRKIKKRNLISILIATFGGLFTHYYFVIFAFPMVLVQMIWMIMRKDYKMTGMYVLSGAIGGAGAVVCYPTILKNLTGTGV
;
A
#
# COMPACT_ATOMS: atom_id res chain seq x y z
N MET A 1 -28.82 -21.91 -14.21
CA MET A 1 -28.24 -21.37 -15.45
C MET A 1 -28.26 -19.85 -15.53
N ARG A 2 -29.40 -19.14 -15.48
CA ARG A 2 -29.50 -17.66 -15.57
C ARG A 2 -28.71 -16.92 -14.49
N LYS A 3 -28.69 -17.36 -13.23
CA LYS A 3 -27.92 -16.73 -12.13
C LYS A 3 -26.42 -16.83 -12.36
N PHE A 4 -25.92 -17.99 -12.80
CA PHE A 4 -24.52 -18.23 -13.14
C PHE A 4 -24.03 -17.34 -14.30
N LEU A 5 -24.82 -17.26 -15.38
CA LEU A 5 -24.55 -16.39 -16.53
C LEU A 5 -24.54 -14.91 -16.13
N ARG A 6 -25.44 -14.51 -15.24
CA ARG A 6 -25.52 -13.14 -14.72
C ARG A 6 -24.34 -12.74 -13.85
N GLU A 7 -23.79 -13.66 -13.05
CA GLU A 7 -22.57 -13.43 -12.28
C GLU A 7 -21.34 -13.37 -13.19
N LYS A 8 -21.19 -14.28 -14.14
CA LYS A 8 -20.12 -14.28 -15.13
C LYS A 8 -20.09 -12.97 -15.94
N SER A 9 -21.23 -12.46 -16.36
CA SER A 9 -21.35 -11.16 -17.03
C SER A 9 -20.85 -10.01 -16.18
N SER A 10 -21.09 -10.01 -14.85
CA SER A 10 -20.62 -8.95 -13.97
C SER A 10 -19.09 -8.90 -13.84
N TYR A 11 -18.42 -10.04 -13.82
CA TYR A 11 -16.97 -10.10 -13.79
C TYR A 11 -16.34 -9.66 -15.12
N ILE A 12 -16.96 -9.99 -16.24
CA ILE A 12 -16.51 -9.50 -17.56
C ILE A 12 -16.59 -7.98 -17.62
N ILE A 13 -17.71 -7.40 -17.18
CA ILE A 13 -17.86 -5.93 -17.12
C ILE A 13 -16.80 -5.32 -16.19
N LEU A 14 -16.55 -5.90 -15.02
CA LEU A 14 -15.51 -5.46 -14.10
C LEU A 14 -14.12 -5.44 -14.77
N ILE A 15 -13.78 -6.51 -15.47
CA ILE A 15 -12.51 -6.61 -16.20
C ILE A 15 -12.42 -5.53 -17.28
N CYS A 16 -13.47 -5.32 -18.07
CA CYS A 16 -13.50 -4.27 -19.09
C CYS A 16 -13.32 -2.87 -18.49
N ILE A 17 -14.04 -2.57 -17.39
CA ILE A 17 -13.90 -1.29 -16.68
C ILE A 17 -12.46 -1.13 -16.17
N LEU A 18 -11.91 -2.15 -15.53
CA LEU A 18 -10.56 -2.12 -14.99
C LEU A 18 -9.51 -1.90 -16.10
N LEU A 19 -9.65 -2.57 -17.23
CA LEU A 19 -8.75 -2.37 -18.36
C LEU A 19 -8.79 -0.93 -18.90
N ILE A 20 -10.00 -0.36 -19.04
CA ILE A 20 -10.15 1.04 -19.45
C ILE A 20 -9.51 1.98 -18.43
N GLN A 21 -9.72 1.73 -17.14
CA GLN A 21 -9.13 2.52 -16.06
C GLN A 21 -7.60 2.41 -16.03
N ILE A 22 -7.03 1.22 -16.24
CA ILE A 22 -5.57 1.03 -16.32
C ILE A 22 -5.00 1.79 -17.51
N ILE A 23 -5.62 1.73 -18.67
CA ILE A 23 -5.19 2.52 -19.86
C ILE A 23 -5.22 4.01 -19.55
N PHE A 24 -6.30 4.48 -18.90
CA PHE A 24 -6.45 5.87 -18.45
C PHE A 24 -5.33 6.27 -17.48
N MET A 25 -5.01 5.43 -16.50
CA MET A 25 -3.94 5.69 -15.53
C MET A 25 -2.55 5.68 -16.21
N ILE A 26 -2.30 4.74 -17.12
CA ILE A 26 -1.03 4.68 -17.89
C ILE A 26 -0.84 5.98 -18.68
N PHE A 27 -1.89 6.53 -19.28
CA PHE A 27 -1.83 7.81 -19.97
C PHE A 27 -1.32 8.94 -19.05
N TYR A 28 -1.86 9.06 -17.83
CA TYR A 28 -1.38 10.06 -16.86
C TYR A 28 0.03 9.76 -16.35
N CYS A 29 0.37 8.50 -16.14
CA CYS A 29 1.72 8.08 -15.78
C CYS A 29 2.74 8.45 -16.87
N ASP A 30 2.37 8.30 -18.14
CA ASP A 30 3.24 8.66 -19.26
C ASP A 30 3.45 10.18 -19.34
N MET A 31 2.40 10.96 -19.14
CA MET A 31 2.46 12.42 -19.11
C MET A 31 3.31 13.00 -17.97
N LYS A 32 3.63 12.22 -16.93
CA LYS A 32 4.47 12.66 -15.80
C LYS A 32 5.90 12.96 -16.28
N LYS A 33 6.29 14.25 -16.24
CA LYS A 33 7.62 14.73 -16.67
C LYS A 33 8.51 15.17 -15.50
N GLY A 34 7.94 15.48 -14.35
CA GLY A 34 8.67 15.96 -13.18
C GLY A 34 8.40 15.12 -11.95
N TYR A 35 9.19 15.36 -10.92
CA TYR A 35 9.07 14.71 -9.62
C TYR A 35 8.88 15.77 -8.52
N PHE A 36 8.04 15.47 -7.55
CA PHE A 36 8.04 16.19 -6.29
C PHE A 36 9.24 15.75 -5.46
N VAL A 37 9.69 16.63 -4.56
CA VAL A 37 10.84 16.35 -3.70
C VAL A 37 10.70 15.06 -2.91
N ASP A 38 9.50 14.75 -2.43
CA ASP A 38 9.21 13.50 -1.71
C ASP A 38 9.38 12.24 -2.58
N GLU A 39 9.19 12.35 -3.89
CA GLU A 39 9.40 11.22 -4.81
C GLU A 39 10.89 10.99 -5.04
N VAL A 40 11.68 12.07 -5.08
CA VAL A 40 13.15 11.99 -5.10
C VAL A 40 13.64 11.29 -3.84
N TRP A 41 13.14 11.70 -2.67
CA TRP A 41 13.45 11.02 -1.41
C TRP A 41 12.98 9.55 -1.39
N SER A 42 11.85 9.24 -2.03
CA SER A 42 11.42 7.83 -2.12
C SER A 42 12.45 6.96 -2.83
N TYR A 43 13.02 7.46 -3.93
CA TYR A 43 14.09 6.73 -4.63
C TYR A 43 15.38 6.71 -3.81
N GLY A 44 15.79 7.82 -3.22
CA GLY A 44 16.99 7.89 -2.41
C GLY A 44 16.92 6.94 -1.21
N LEU A 45 15.87 7.06 -0.39
CA LEU A 45 15.67 6.19 0.77
C LEU A 45 15.54 4.70 0.41
N ALA A 46 15.07 4.40 -0.80
CA ALA A 46 15.00 3.02 -1.29
C ALA A 46 16.34 2.50 -1.82
N ASN A 47 17.12 3.33 -2.51
CA ASN A 47 18.19 2.87 -3.39
C ASN A 47 19.60 3.20 -2.92
N SER A 48 19.78 4.30 -2.15
CA SER A 48 21.10 4.67 -1.63
C SER A 48 21.59 3.68 -0.57
N TYR A 49 22.90 3.39 -0.58
CA TYR A 49 23.46 2.36 0.27
C TYR A 49 23.90 2.91 1.62
N TYR A 50 23.08 2.68 2.68
CA TYR A 50 23.28 3.21 4.05
C TYR A 50 23.51 4.73 4.09
N HIS A 51 22.77 5.45 3.24
CA HIS A 51 22.88 6.90 3.10
C HIS A 51 21.46 7.48 2.98
N ALA A 52 20.86 7.87 4.11
CA ALA A 52 19.45 8.24 4.16
C ALA A 52 19.18 9.58 3.47
N GLN A 53 20.05 10.57 3.66
CA GLN A 53 19.85 11.93 3.18
C GLN A 53 20.98 12.34 2.24
N ILE A 54 20.66 12.88 1.08
CA ILE A 54 21.64 13.28 0.06
C ILE A 54 22.65 14.35 0.52
N TRP A 55 22.32 15.09 1.58
CA TRP A 55 23.18 16.11 2.17
C TRP A 55 24.09 15.59 3.29
N GLU A 56 23.96 14.34 3.68
CA GLU A 56 24.88 13.71 4.63
C GLU A 56 26.31 13.79 4.07
N ASP A 57 27.28 13.86 4.94
CA ASP A 57 28.72 13.95 4.61
C ASP A 57 29.14 15.20 3.81
N GLY A 58 28.32 16.27 3.79
CA GLY A 58 28.66 17.52 3.10
C GLY A 58 28.64 17.41 1.57
N ALA A 59 27.97 16.40 1.01
CA ALA A 59 27.94 16.14 -0.42
C ALA A 59 27.40 17.32 -1.26
N LEU A 60 26.58 18.18 -0.66
CA LEU A 60 26.01 19.36 -1.31
C LEU A 60 26.72 20.68 -0.92
N ASP A 61 27.79 20.64 -0.14
CA ASP A 61 28.50 21.87 0.34
C ASP A 61 29.40 22.48 -0.74
N ASN A 62 29.69 21.74 -1.80
CA ASN A 62 30.45 22.24 -2.94
C ASN A 62 29.58 23.11 -3.85
N PRO A 63 30.09 24.30 -4.32
CA PRO A 63 29.37 25.15 -5.27
C PRO A 63 29.11 24.47 -6.63
N GLU A 64 29.91 23.45 -6.99
CA GLU A 64 29.72 22.61 -8.18
C GLU A 64 29.33 21.22 -7.74
N ILE A 65 28.02 20.93 -7.77
CA ILE A 65 27.47 19.62 -7.44
C ILE A 65 27.49 18.75 -8.69
N SER A 66 28.20 17.61 -8.62
CA SER A 66 28.24 16.64 -9.73
C SER A 66 26.90 15.90 -9.89
N PRO A 67 26.40 15.70 -11.12
CA PRO A 67 25.21 14.88 -11.38
C PRO A 67 25.32 13.43 -10.88
N GLU A 68 26.55 12.90 -10.76
CA GLU A 68 26.82 11.55 -10.27
C GLU A 68 26.30 11.35 -8.83
N ILE A 69 26.36 12.39 -7.98
CA ILE A 69 25.84 12.35 -6.59
C ILE A 69 24.34 11.99 -6.60
N PHE A 70 23.57 12.64 -7.48
CA PHE A 70 22.14 12.34 -7.62
C PHE A 70 21.91 10.95 -8.21
N LYS A 71 22.74 10.55 -9.16
CA LYS A 71 22.64 9.22 -9.75
C LYS A 71 22.89 8.12 -8.70
N ASP A 72 23.94 8.26 -7.91
CA ASP A 72 24.26 7.30 -6.82
C ASP A 72 23.16 7.27 -5.77
N TYR A 73 22.58 8.42 -5.41
CA TYR A 73 21.49 8.49 -4.44
C TYR A 73 20.20 7.85 -4.96
N LEU A 74 19.88 7.98 -6.25
CA LEU A 74 18.59 7.58 -6.82
C LEU A 74 18.59 6.15 -7.41
N THR A 75 19.76 5.55 -7.63
CA THR A 75 19.87 4.24 -8.30
C THR A 75 20.54 3.21 -7.39
N VAL A 76 20.28 1.93 -7.65
CA VAL A 76 20.97 0.82 -6.99
C VAL A 76 22.23 0.49 -7.76
N ASN A 77 23.40 0.49 -7.13
CA ASN A 77 24.65 0.06 -7.74
C ASN A 77 24.76 -1.48 -7.80
N LYS A 78 25.61 -2.02 -8.68
CA LYS A 78 25.71 -3.48 -8.92
C LYS A 78 26.03 -4.31 -7.67
N GLY A 79 26.80 -3.77 -6.72
CA GLY A 79 27.13 -4.45 -5.46
C GLY A 79 26.07 -4.34 -4.36
N GLU A 80 25.02 -3.56 -4.59
CA GLU A 80 24.03 -3.16 -3.58
C GLU A 80 22.63 -3.75 -3.83
N THR A 81 22.49 -4.54 -4.90
CA THR A 81 21.22 -5.15 -5.30
C THR A 81 20.62 -6.01 -4.19
N PHE A 82 19.32 -5.84 -3.95
CA PHE A 82 18.54 -6.56 -2.93
C PHE A 82 19.08 -6.44 -1.49
N LYS A 83 19.80 -5.35 -1.19
CA LYS A 83 20.33 -5.07 0.16
C LYS A 83 19.27 -4.40 1.03
N PHE A 84 18.20 -5.12 1.37
CA PHE A 84 17.08 -4.59 2.17
C PHE A 84 17.48 -4.05 3.56
N GLY A 85 18.61 -4.47 4.10
CA GLY A 85 19.17 -3.92 5.34
C GLY A 85 19.47 -2.42 5.21
N SER A 86 19.95 -1.98 4.04
CA SER A 86 20.16 -0.57 3.73
C SER A 86 18.84 0.21 3.71
N VAL A 87 17.79 -0.35 3.08
CA VAL A 87 16.46 0.27 3.06
C VAL A 87 15.91 0.46 4.47
N ILE A 88 16.03 -0.58 5.33
CA ILE A 88 15.60 -0.50 6.73
C ILE A 88 16.39 0.57 7.47
N TYR A 89 17.71 0.60 7.29
CA TYR A 89 18.57 1.63 7.90
C TYR A 89 18.13 3.04 7.48
N ASN A 90 17.98 3.30 6.19
CA ASN A 90 17.57 4.61 5.69
C ASN A 90 16.21 5.02 6.27
N GLN A 91 15.26 4.08 6.40
CA GLN A 91 13.96 4.35 7.01
C GLN A 91 14.02 4.63 8.53
N THR A 92 15.04 4.18 9.25
CA THR A 92 15.23 4.59 10.67
C THR A 92 15.59 6.07 10.81
N HIS A 93 16.03 6.70 9.73
CA HIS A 93 16.35 8.14 9.64
C HIS A 93 15.24 8.93 8.92
N ASP A 94 14.12 8.28 8.60
CA ASP A 94 12.90 8.88 8.05
C ASP A 94 11.68 8.54 8.92
N SER A 95 10.58 9.21 8.69
CA SER A 95 9.35 9.04 9.48
C SER A 95 8.44 7.92 9.00
N HIS A 96 8.75 7.22 7.90
CA HIS A 96 7.85 6.26 7.26
C HIS A 96 8.31 4.80 7.39
N PRO A 97 7.37 3.83 7.52
CA PRO A 97 7.71 2.40 7.49
C PRO A 97 8.20 1.92 6.11
N PRO A 98 9.00 0.82 6.06
CA PRO A 98 9.85 0.52 4.92
C PRO A 98 9.18 -0.21 3.73
N LEU A 99 7.94 -0.72 3.82
CA LEU A 99 7.40 -1.65 2.82
C LEU A 99 7.40 -1.11 1.38
N PHE A 100 6.96 0.14 1.20
CA PHE A 100 6.94 0.76 -0.13
C PHE A 100 8.35 0.89 -0.71
N TYR A 101 9.30 1.31 0.11
CA TYR A 101 10.69 1.50 -0.27
C TYR A 101 11.39 0.17 -0.58
N MET A 102 11.06 -0.90 0.17
CA MET A 102 11.55 -2.26 -0.13
C MET A 102 11.05 -2.77 -1.50
N VAL A 103 9.80 -2.49 -1.85
CA VAL A 103 9.27 -2.83 -3.19
C VAL A 103 9.98 -2.04 -4.27
N LEU A 104 10.19 -0.74 -4.06
CA LEU A 104 10.90 0.13 -5.00
C LEU A 104 12.35 -0.32 -5.18
N HIS A 105 13.06 -0.62 -4.07
CA HIS A 105 14.42 -1.18 -4.08
C HIS A 105 14.50 -2.52 -4.83
N ALA A 106 13.55 -3.42 -4.60
CA ALA A 106 13.51 -4.72 -5.28
C ALA A 106 13.42 -4.56 -6.81
N ILE A 107 12.58 -3.64 -7.28
CA ILE A 107 12.44 -3.36 -8.73
C ILE A 107 13.69 -2.67 -9.26
N SER A 108 14.22 -1.66 -8.56
CA SER A 108 15.45 -0.94 -8.94
C SER A 108 16.65 -1.90 -8.99
N SER A 109 16.70 -2.89 -8.09
CA SER A 109 17.75 -3.92 -8.04
C SER A 109 17.76 -4.84 -9.27
N CYS A 110 16.63 -4.97 -9.98
CA CYS A 110 16.61 -5.70 -11.24
C CYS A 110 17.26 -4.90 -12.39
N PHE A 111 17.47 -3.59 -12.22
CA PHE A 111 18.01 -2.68 -13.23
C PHE A 111 19.11 -1.77 -12.63
N PRO A 112 20.26 -2.31 -12.20
CA PRO A 112 21.30 -1.56 -11.52
C PRO A 112 21.82 -0.38 -12.37
N GLY A 113 22.03 0.77 -11.72
CA GLY A 113 22.51 1.99 -12.34
C GLY A 113 21.48 2.71 -13.23
N GLN A 114 20.23 2.23 -13.25
CA GLN A 114 19.15 2.83 -14.02
C GLN A 114 18.14 3.54 -13.11
N PHE A 115 17.67 4.70 -13.54
CA PHE A 115 16.58 5.44 -12.94
C PHE A 115 15.38 5.46 -13.88
N SER A 116 14.19 5.09 -13.41
CA SER A 116 12.98 5.16 -14.20
C SER A 116 11.76 5.44 -13.33
N LYS A 117 10.90 6.38 -13.75
CA LYS A 117 9.60 6.63 -13.11
C LYS A 117 8.74 5.36 -13.03
N TRP A 118 8.90 4.45 -13.99
CA TRP A 118 8.10 3.23 -14.06
C TRP A 118 8.39 2.24 -12.93
N PHE A 119 9.55 2.33 -12.27
CA PHE A 119 9.87 1.47 -11.13
C PHE A 119 8.92 1.71 -9.93
N GLY A 120 8.46 2.94 -9.74
CA GLY A 120 7.44 3.27 -8.73
C GLY A 120 6.01 3.27 -9.26
N LEU A 121 5.80 3.62 -10.55
CA LEU A 121 4.45 3.72 -11.14
C LEU A 121 3.80 2.35 -11.40
N ILE A 122 4.57 1.34 -11.84
CA ILE A 122 4.04 -0.02 -12.07
C ILE A 122 3.47 -0.64 -10.79
N PRO A 123 4.17 -0.63 -9.64
CA PRO A 123 3.58 -1.06 -8.38
C PRO A 123 2.30 -0.29 -8.01
N ASN A 124 2.29 1.03 -8.18
CA ASN A 124 1.11 1.83 -7.90
C ASN A 124 -0.09 1.44 -8.77
N LEU A 125 0.13 1.13 -10.07
CA LEU A 125 -0.90 0.59 -10.96
C LEU A 125 -1.43 -0.76 -10.47
N LEU A 126 -0.56 -1.64 -9.97
CA LEU A 126 -0.96 -2.92 -9.39
C LEU A 126 -1.79 -2.73 -8.12
N TYR A 127 -1.36 -1.87 -7.21
CA TYR A 127 -2.10 -1.55 -5.97
C TYR A 127 -3.46 -0.94 -6.28
N TYR A 128 -3.51 -0.06 -7.27
CA TYR A 128 -4.76 0.50 -7.78
C TYR A 128 -5.71 -0.58 -8.31
N ALA A 129 -5.22 -1.49 -9.15
CA ALA A 129 -6.03 -2.58 -9.70
C ALA A 129 -6.62 -3.47 -8.59
N ILE A 130 -5.82 -3.82 -7.58
CA ILE A 130 -6.28 -4.59 -6.41
C ILE A 130 -7.34 -3.79 -5.65
N THR A 131 -7.13 -2.49 -5.44
CA THR A 131 -8.09 -1.60 -4.76
C THR A 131 -9.44 -1.59 -5.47
N ILE A 132 -9.47 -1.45 -6.79
CA ILE A 132 -10.72 -1.49 -7.60
C ILE A 132 -11.45 -2.83 -7.43
N VAL A 133 -10.73 -3.95 -7.45
CA VAL A 133 -11.32 -5.29 -7.24
C VAL A 133 -11.96 -5.42 -5.85
N PHE A 134 -11.28 -4.94 -4.80
CA PHE A 134 -11.82 -5.01 -3.44
C PHE A 134 -12.96 -4.00 -3.22
N LEU A 135 -12.89 -2.83 -3.82
CA LEU A 135 -13.97 -1.84 -3.80
C LEU A 135 -15.25 -2.40 -4.47
N TYR A 136 -15.12 -3.11 -5.60
CA TYR A 136 -16.22 -3.85 -6.21
C TYR A 136 -16.80 -4.91 -5.25
N LYS A 137 -15.93 -5.71 -4.59
CA LYS A 137 -16.38 -6.72 -3.62
C LYS A 137 -17.12 -6.09 -2.43
N ILE A 138 -16.63 -4.96 -1.89
CA ILE A 138 -17.31 -4.20 -0.84
C ILE A 138 -18.70 -3.78 -1.30
N SER A 139 -18.80 -3.17 -2.48
CA SER A 139 -20.07 -2.70 -3.04
C SER A 139 -21.09 -3.82 -3.20
N ARG A 140 -20.61 -5.04 -3.57
CA ARG A 140 -21.45 -6.24 -3.67
C ARG A 140 -21.92 -6.79 -2.32
N LEU A 141 -21.17 -6.54 -1.26
CA LEU A 141 -21.59 -6.88 0.11
C LEU A 141 -22.69 -5.94 0.61
N ILE A 142 -22.58 -4.63 0.30
CA ILE A 142 -23.53 -3.61 0.72
C ILE A 142 -24.86 -3.79 -0.02
N LYS A 143 -24.81 -3.95 -1.32
CA LYS A 143 -26.00 -4.14 -2.15
C LYS A 143 -25.78 -5.22 -3.20
N LYS A 144 -26.72 -6.20 -3.25
CA LYS A 144 -26.64 -7.32 -4.20
C LYS A 144 -26.89 -6.92 -5.66
N ASP A 145 -27.25 -5.67 -5.90
CA ASP A 145 -27.42 -5.13 -7.25
C ASP A 145 -26.04 -4.99 -7.94
N LYS A 146 -25.92 -5.59 -9.11
CA LYS A 146 -24.67 -5.55 -9.88
C LYS A 146 -24.36 -4.16 -10.43
N TYR A 147 -25.36 -3.38 -10.79
CA TYR A 147 -25.16 -2.04 -11.34
C TYR A 147 -24.72 -1.05 -10.26
N PHE A 148 -25.27 -1.19 -9.06
CA PHE A 148 -24.80 -0.42 -7.90
C PHE A 148 -23.32 -0.65 -7.62
N ALA A 149 -22.83 -1.87 -7.81
CA ALA A 149 -21.42 -2.21 -7.53
C ALA A 149 -20.43 -1.50 -8.47
N PHE A 150 -20.85 -1.11 -9.66
CA PHE A 150 -19.99 -0.39 -10.60
C PHE A 150 -19.87 1.12 -10.28
N PHE A 151 -20.84 1.72 -9.62
CA PHE A 151 -20.81 3.15 -9.33
C PHE A 151 -19.57 3.58 -8.51
N PRO A 152 -19.25 2.98 -7.34
CA PRO A 152 -18.08 3.37 -6.58
C PRO A 152 -16.75 3.16 -7.33
N ILE A 153 -16.62 2.08 -8.13
CA ILE A 153 -15.39 1.84 -8.88
C ILE A 153 -15.21 2.79 -10.06
N LEU A 154 -16.32 3.24 -10.69
CA LEU A 154 -16.24 4.26 -11.72
C LEU A 154 -15.92 5.62 -11.11
N PHE A 155 -16.59 5.98 -10.01
CA PHE A 155 -16.38 7.24 -9.32
C PHE A 155 -14.95 7.38 -8.79
N PHE A 156 -14.46 6.37 -8.03
CA PHE A 156 -13.10 6.39 -7.52
C PHE A 156 -12.08 6.25 -8.65
N GLY A 157 -12.30 5.29 -9.57
CA GLY A 157 -11.32 4.91 -10.56
C GLY A 157 -10.99 5.99 -11.59
N PHE A 158 -11.90 6.92 -11.86
CA PHE A 158 -11.66 8.08 -12.74
C PHE A 158 -11.50 9.40 -11.97
N SER A 159 -11.39 9.34 -10.63
CA SER A 159 -11.22 10.52 -9.80
C SER A 159 -9.80 11.11 -9.89
N ILE A 160 -9.69 12.42 -9.74
CA ILE A 160 -8.40 13.12 -9.61
C ILE A 160 -7.59 12.55 -8.43
N ALA A 161 -8.26 12.18 -7.34
CA ALA A 161 -7.60 11.58 -6.18
C ALA A 161 -6.91 10.25 -6.54
N ALA A 162 -7.57 9.37 -7.31
CA ALA A 162 -6.96 8.12 -7.75
C ALA A 162 -5.80 8.36 -8.73
N VAL A 163 -5.95 9.30 -9.68
CA VAL A 163 -4.87 9.69 -10.59
C VAL A 163 -3.66 10.18 -9.80
N ASN A 164 -3.87 11.10 -8.84
CA ASN A 164 -2.78 11.61 -8.01
C ASN A 164 -2.10 10.51 -7.20
N MET A 165 -2.86 9.59 -6.56
CA MET A 165 -2.27 8.48 -5.80
C MET A 165 -1.49 7.50 -6.68
N VAL A 166 -1.89 7.27 -7.92
CA VAL A 166 -1.18 6.39 -8.85
C VAL A 166 0.07 7.05 -9.41
N THR A 167 -0.01 8.33 -9.79
CA THR A 167 1.10 9.05 -10.41
C THR A 167 2.12 9.59 -9.41
N TYR A 168 1.78 9.66 -8.13
CA TYR A 168 2.67 10.08 -7.05
C TYR A 168 3.44 8.87 -6.50
N ILE A 169 4.76 8.83 -6.71
CA ILE A 169 5.61 7.69 -6.35
C ILE A 169 5.90 7.71 -4.85
N ARG A 170 4.84 7.45 -4.09
CA ARG A 170 4.80 7.36 -2.62
C ARG A 170 3.91 6.21 -2.18
N MET A 171 3.92 5.89 -0.91
CA MET A 171 3.22 4.77 -0.31
C MET A 171 1.68 4.87 -0.29
N TYR A 172 1.07 5.98 -0.72
CA TYR A 172 -0.36 6.23 -0.50
C TYR A 172 -1.28 5.27 -1.26
N MET A 173 -0.91 4.85 -2.48
CA MET A 173 -1.71 3.87 -3.22
C MET A 173 -1.63 2.48 -2.58
N LEU A 174 -0.45 2.10 -2.08
CA LEU A 174 -0.25 0.86 -1.32
C LEU A 174 -1.05 0.88 -0.01
N LEU A 175 -1.04 2.00 0.72
CA LEU A 175 -1.86 2.19 1.91
C LEU A 175 -3.36 2.04 1.61
N THR A 176 -3.84 2.68 0.54
CA THR A 176 -5.24 2.60 0.10
C THR A 176 -5.65 1.17 -0.22
N MET A 177 -4.77 0.40 -0.84
CA MET A 177 -4.98 -1.03 -1.09
C MET A 177 -5.16 -1.80 0.23
N TRP A 178 -4.28 -1.62 1.22
CA TRP A 178 -4.38 -2.29 2.51
C TRP A 178 -5.65 -1.91 3.27
N CYS A 179 -5.99 -0.61 3.31
CA CYS A 179 -7.23 -0.14 3.92
C CYS A 179 -8.46 -0.77 3.25
N THR A 180 -8.47 -0.88 1.93
CA THR A 180 -9.61 -1.44 1.20
C THR A 180 -9.75 -2.95 1.42
N ILE A 181 -8.63 -3.69 1.46
CA ILE A 181 -8.62 -5.13 1.81
C ILE A 181 -9.14 -5.31 3.24
N PHE A 182 -8.62 -4.54 4.19
CA PHE A 182 -9.02 -4.58 5.59
C PHE A 182 -10.52 -4.31 5.76
N ALA A 183 -11.04 -3.25 5.11
CA ALA A 183 -12.46 -2.93 5.11
C ALA A 183 -13.33 -4.07 4.55
N TYR A 184 -12.90 -4.67 3.44
CA TYR A 184 -13.62 -5.79 2.84
C TYR A 184 -13.75 -6.97 3.81
N GLU A 185 -12.68 -7.34 4.51
CA GLU A 185 -12.72 -8.49 5.42
C GLU A 185 -13.65 -8.23 6.61
N HIS A 186 -13.64 -7.02 7.17
CA HIS A 186 -14.55 -6.62 8.25
C HIS A 186 -16.02 -6.68 7.80
N LEU A 187 -16.33 -6.05 6.68
CA LEU A 187 -17.69 -6.07 6.11
C LEU A 187 -18.13 -7.49 5.73
N SER A 188 -17.21 -8.33 5.22
CA SER A 188 -17.49 -9.72 4.88
C SER A 188 -17.86 -10.56 6.11
N ILE A 189 -17.16 -10.37 7.24
CA ILE A 189 -17.46 -11.03 8.51
C ILE A 189 -18.83 -10.59 9.02
N MET A 190 -19.11 -9.30 9.01
CA MET A 190 -20.42 -8.77 9.46
C MET A 190 -21.56 -9.27 8.57
N ALA A 191 -21.40 -9.24 7.25
CA ALA A 191 -22.43 -9.67 6.28
C ALA A 191 -22.70 -11.16 6.35
N THR A 192 -21.67 -12.01 6.50
CA THR A 192 -21.81 -13.47 6.53
C THR A 192 -22.06 -14.02 7.92
N ARG A 193 -21.81 -13.24 8.96
CA ARG A 193 -21.87 -13.62 10.37
C ARG A 193 -20.98 -14.83 10.72
N LYS A 194 -19.90 -15.03 9.95
CA LYS A 194 -18.95 -16.14 10.09
C LYS A 194 -17.54 -15.65 9.84
N ILE A 195 -16.58 -16.11 10.64
CA ILE A 195 -15.15 -15.96 10.36
C ILE A 195 -14.67 -17.24 9.68
N LYS A 196 -14.09 -17.08 8.50
CA LYS A 196 -13.38 -18.15 7.79
C LYS A 196 -11.88 -17.98 8.01
N LYS A 197 -11.10 -19.07 7.94
CA LYS A 197 -9.64 -19.03 8.02
C LYS A 197 -9.04 -17.99 7.06
N ARG A 198 -9.60 -17.86 5.86
CA ARG A 198 -9.17 -16.85 4.88
C ARG A 198 -9.30 -15.41 5.42
N ASN A 199 -10.42 -15.08 6.11
CA ASN A 199 -10.60 -13.75 6.67
C ASN A 199 -9.52 -13.44 7.72
N LEU A 200 -9.18 -14.41 8.60
CA LEU A 200 -8.13 -14.25 9.60
C LEU A 200 -6.77 -14.01 8.95
N ILE A 201 -6.39 -14.83 7.98
CA ILE A 201 -5.13 -14.67 7.24
C ILE A 201 -5.08 -13.31 6.53
N SER A 202 -6.16 -12.91 5.88
CA SER A 202 -6.24 -11.63 5.16
C SER A 202 -6.16 -10.43 6.12
N ILE A 203 -6.81 -10.49 7.30
CA ILE A 203 -6.71 -9.46 8.35
C ILE A 203 -5.28 -9.38 8.86
N LEU A 204 -4.63 -10.51 9.16
CA LEU A 204 -3.24 -10.56 9.60
C LEU A 204 -2.33 -9.86 8.59
N ILE A 205 -2.42 -10.26 7.32
CA ILE A 205 -1.59 -9.71 6.24
C ILE A 205 -1.89 -8.22 6.02
N ALA A 206 -3.17 -7.81 6.04
CA ALA A 206 -3.53 -6.41 5.85
C ALA A 206 -3.11 -5.53 7.04
N THR A 207 -3.14 -6.07 8.26
CA THR A 207 -2.64 -5.36 9.46
C THR A 207 -1.13 -5.21 9.40
N PHE A 208 -0.40 -6.28 9.09
CA PHE A 208 1.05 -6.24 8.89
C PHE A 208 1.42 -5.25 7.77
N GLY A 209 0.86 -5.45 6.57
CA GLY A 209 1.17 -4.63 5.39
C GLY A 209 0.78 -3.16 5.56
N GLY A 210 -0.36 -2.88 6.18
CA GLY A 210 -0.82 -1.52 6.44
C GLY A 210 0.10 -0.77 7.41
N LEU A 211 0.46 -1.38 8.55
CA LEU A 211 1.40 -0.81 9.53
C LEU A 211 2.81 -0.67 8.95
N PHE A 212 3.23 -1.62 8.14
CA PHE A 212 4.55 -1.63 7.50
C PHE A 212 4.65 -0.68 6.29
N THR A 213 3.48 -0.07 5.91
CA THR A 213 3.37 0.93 4.83
C THR A 213 3.29 2.35 5.36
N HIS A 214 2.38 2.63 6.32
CA HIS A 214 2.17 3.99 6.83
C HIS A 214 1.36 3.99 8.13
N TYR A 215 1.71 4.88 9.06
CA TYR A 215 1.02 5.02 10.36
C TYR A 215 -0.44 5.46 10.25
N TYR A 216 -0.85 6.13 9.17
CA TYR A 216 -2.27 6.45 8.92
C TYR A 216 -3.16 5.22 8.82
N PHE A 217 -2.59 4.03 8.60
CA PHE A 217 -3.33 2.79 8.70
C PHE A 217 -3.97 2.62 10.09
N VAL A 218 -3.29 3.02 11.17
CA VAL A 218 -3.84 2.94 12.54
C VAL A 218 -5.10 3.78 12.68
N ILE A 219 -5.07 5.02 12.14
CA ILE A 219 -6.22 5.94 12.20
C ILE A 219 -7.43 5.35 11.47
N PHE A 220 -7.20 4.68 10.34
CA PHE A 220 -8.25 4.00 9.59
C PHE A 220 -8.72 2.70 10.29
N ALA A 221 -7.78 1.88 10.75
CA ALA A 221 -8.08 0.56 11.32
C ALA A 221 -8.77 0.64 12.68
N PHE A 222 -8.40 1.59 13.53
CA PHE A 222 -8.90 1.71 14.89
C PHE A 222 -10.44 1.74 14.99
N PRO A 223 -11.16 2.66 14.31
CA PRO A 223 -12.63 2.68 14.38
C PRO A 223 -13.26 1.42 13.79
N MET A 224 -12.67 0.83 12.77
CA MET A 224 -13.18 -0.42 12.19
C MET A 224 -13.05 -1.60 13.14
N VAL A 225 -11.88 -1.73 13.80
CA VAL A 225 -11.64 -2.76 14.83
C VAL A 225 -12.62 -2.58 15.99
N LEU A 226 -12.78 -1.34 16.46
CA LEU A 226 -13.68 -1.03 17.58
C LEU A 226 -15.12 -1.46 17.26
N VAL A 227 -15.65 -1.05 16.13
CA VAL A 227 -17.01 -1.41 15.67
C VAL A 227 -17.14 -2.92 15.54
N GLN A 228 -16.16 -3.59 14.95
CA GLN A 228 -16.17 -5.05 14.78
C GLN A 228 -16.17 -5.79 16.11
N MET A 229 -15.34 -5.36 17.06
CA MET A 229 -15.28 -5.96 18.40
C MET A 229 -16.59 -5.77 19.17
N ILE A 230 -17.14 -4.55 19.20
CA ILE A 230 -18.43 -4.27 19.83
C ILE A 230 -19.51 -5.18 19.24
N TRP A 231 -19.59 -5.28 17.91
CA TRP A 231 -20.56 -6.12 17.22
C TRP A 231 -20.43 -7.61 17.60
N MET A 232 -19.21 -8.15 17.69
CA MET A 232 -18.96 -9.55 18.06
C MET A 232 -19.30 -9.80 19.53
N ILE A 233 -18.93 -8.90 20.44
CA ILE A 233 -19.19 -9.01 21.90
C ILE A 233 -20.70 -8.95 22.17
N MET A 234 -21.43 -8.03 21.53
CA MET A 234 -22.89 -7.95 21.65
C MET A 234 -23.59 -9.23 21.21
N ARG A 235 -22.99 -9.99 20.30
CA ARG A 235 -23.45 -11.30 19.84
C ARG A 235 -23.00 -12.45 20.75
N LYS A 236 -22.23 -12.18 21.80
CA LYS A 236 -21.65 -13.19 22.71
C LYS A 236 -20.78 -14.24 21.97
N ASP A 237 -20.18 -13.88 20.84
CA ASP A 237 -19.33 -14.76 20.05
C ASP A 237 -17.86 -14.62 20.45
N TYR A 238 -17.57 -14.95 21.70
CA TYR A 238 -16.24 -14.75 22.31
C TYR A 238 -15.14 -15.53 21.62
N LYS A 239 -15.44 -16.74 21.09
CA LYS A 239 -14.47 -17.53 20.33
C LYS A 239 -14.05 -16.83 19.05
N MET A 240 -15.02 -16.29 18.32
CA MET A 240 -14.79 -15.53 17.08
C MET A 240 -14.02 -14.23 17.37
N THR A 241 -14.39 -13.53 18.45
CA THR A 241 -13.69 -12.34 18.93
C THR A 241 -12.22 -12.64 19.24
N GLY A 242 -11.94 -13.71 20.00
CA GLY A 242 -10.57 -14.11 20.33
C GLY A 242 -9.71 -14.43 19.09
N MET A 243 -10.24 -15.20 18.12
CA MET A 243 -9.54 -15.49 16.88
C MET A 243 -9.26 -14.23 16.03
N TYR A 244 -10.21 -13.32 15.99
CA TYR A 244 -10.09 -12.05 15.29
C TYR A 244 -8.99 -11.17 15.91
N VAL A 245 -9.04 -10.97 17.24
CA VAL A 245 -8.04 -10.19 17.98
C VAL A 245 -6.65 -10.80 17.82
N LEU A 246 -6.54 -12.13 17.96
CA LEU A 246 -5.26 -12.83 17.78
C LEU A 246 -4.67 -12.61 16.38
N SER A 247 -5.52 -12.66 15.36
CA SER A 247 -5.08 -12.43 13.97
C SER A 247 -4.51 -11.01 13.77
N GLY A 248 -5.23 -9.99 14.25
CA GLY A 248 -4.75 -8.60 14.19
C GLY A 248 -3.49 -8.38 15.03
N ALA A 249 -3.46 -8.95 16.24
CA ALA A 249 -2.31 -8.86 17.15
C ALA A 249 -1.03 -9.49 16.56
N ILE A 250 -1.15 -10.65 15.92
CA ILE A 250 0.01 -11.30 15.23
C ILE A 250 0.49 -10.42 14.06
N GLY A 251 -0.43 -9.87 13.26
CA GLY A 251 -0.05 -8.96 12.16
C GLY A 251 0.65 -7.70 12.67
N GLY A 252 0.11 -7.08 13.73
CA GLY A 252 0.70 -5.90 14.35
C GLY A 252 2.05 -6.18 15.02
N ALA A 253 2.13 -7.24 15.82
CA ALA A 253 3.37 -7.66 16.46
C ALA A 253 4.47 -8.00 15.41
N GLY A 254 4.09 -8.68 14.33
CA GLY A 254 5.00 -8.96 13.22
C GLY A 254 5.58 -7.69 12.60
N ALA A 255 4.76 -6.66 12.37
CA ALA A 255 5.23 -5.38 11.84
C ALA A 255 6.22 -4.69 12.80
N VAL A 256 5.91 -4.69 14.10
CA VAL A 256 6.78 -4.10 15.14
C VAL A 256 8.09 -4.87 15.28
N VAL A 257 8.06 -6.21 15.25
CA VAL A 257 9.28 -7.04 15.32
C VAL A 257 10.18 -6.82 14.11
N CYS A 258 9.59 -6.73 12.90
CA CYS A 258 10.36 -6.46 11.68
C CYS A 258 10.90 -5.02 11.60
N TYR A 259 10.23 -4.06 12.25
CA TYR A 259 10.63 -2.65 12.24
C TYR A 259 10.24 -1.97 13.57
N PRO A 260 11.06 -2.11 14.64
CA PRO A 260 10.78 -1.60 15.98
C PRO A 260 10.57 -0.08 16.04
N THR A 261 11.11 0.68 15.08
CA THR A 261 10.94 2.13 14.96
C THR A 261 9.45 2.54 14.86
N ILE A 262 8.55 1.62 14.46
CA ILE A 262 7.10 1.84 14.49
C ILE A 262 6.65 2.35 15.87
N LEU A 263 7.11 1.75 16.95
CA LEU A 263 6.71 2.14 18.31
C LEU A 263 7.19 3.55 18.66
N LYS A 264 8.44 3.88 18.32
CA LYS A 264 9.01 5.21 18.56
C LYS A 264 8.20 6.29 17.83
N ASN A 265 7.90 6.07 16.56
CA ASN A 265 7.16 7.03 15.74
C ASN A 265 5.67 7.16 16.14
N LEU A 266 5.04 6.08 16.61
CA LEU A 266 3.65 6.14 17.11
C LEU A 266 3.55 6.81 18.49
N THR A 267 4.58 6.73 19.33
CA THR A 267 4.58 7.32 20.68
C THR A 267 5.17 8.74 20.71
N GLY A 268 5.66 9.26 19.58
CA GLY A 268 6.28 10.59 19.52
C GLY A 268 7.64 10.68 20.23
N THR A 269 8.25 9.56 20.59
CA THR A 269 9.57 9.48 21.24
C THR A 269 10.75 9.40 20.25
N GLY A 270 10.43 9.44 18.96
CA GLY A 270 11.39 9.33 17.87
C GLY A 270 11.50 10.62 17.06
N VAL A 271 12.26 11.56 17.56
CA VAL A 271 12.94 12.63 16.79
C VAL A 271 14.25 12.89 17.44
#